data_d0a54627eea5c7b5c0e4db0efa2b5716
#
_entry.id   d0a54627eea5c7b5c0e4db0efa2b5716
#
_cell.length_a   1.000
_cell.length_b   1.000
_cell.length_c   1.000
_cell.angle_alpha   90.00
_cell.angle_beta   90.00
_cell.angle_gamma   90.00
#
_symmetry.space_group_name_H-M   'P 1'
#
loop_
_entity.id
_entity.type
_entity.pdbx_description
1 polymer ?
#
loop_
_entity_poly.entity_id
_entity_poly.type
_entity_poly.pdbx_seq_one_letter_code
_entity_poly.pdbx_strand_id
1 'polypeptide(L)'
;IAEAGGKSYTFHLEATDDPLEVIRQIKASGMRASIAINPGTPATEISDEVAHAADMILVMTVWPGAGGQKFIAECMPKVAELRARFPDLDVEVDGGVAPKTIHACADAGANVIVAGTAVFRDPRPDAVIQYLREQCEQAQARIREERQRIMQGESVPGAGIAHTTAYLSGDTEAWHHPRAFLRHEMAP
;
A
#
# COMPACT_ATOMS: atom_id res chain seq x y z
N ILE A 1 -18.10 -12.48 -12.85
CA ILE A 1 -16.60 -12.45 -12.78
C ILE A 1 -16.09 -13.80 -12.35
N ALA A 2 -16.56 -14.39 -11.22
CA ALA A 2 -16.14 -15.70 -10.75
C ALA A 2 -16.37 -16.79 -11.82
N GLU A 3 -17.54 -16.87 -12.42
CA GLU A 3 -17.89 -17.80 -13.49
C GLU A 3 -17.00 -17.67 -14.73
N ALA A 4 -16.48 -16.47 -15.00
CA ALA A 4 -15.50 -16.20 -16.05
C ALA A 4 -14.06 -16.55 -15.67
N GLY A 5 -13.84 -17.14 -14.49
CA GLY A 5 -12.52 -17.55 -14.01
C GLY A 5 -11.76 -16.51 -13.21
N GLY A 6 -12.39 -15.41 -12.80
CA GLY A 6 -11.81 -14.39 -11.92
C GLY A 6 -11.34 -15.00 -10.59
N LYS A 7 -10.15 -14.60 -10.12
CA LYS A 7 -9.54 -15.11 -8.88
C LYS A 7 -9.54 -14.08 -7.76
N SER A 8 -9.70 -12.81 -8.07
CA SER A 8 -9.78 -11.72 -7.13
C SER A 8 -10.76 -10.67 -7.64
N TYR A 9 -11.42 -9.99 -6.72
CA TYR A 9 -12.29 -8.85 -7.02
C TYR A 9 -11.98 -7.71 -6.05
N THR A 10 -11.71 -6.54 -6.62
CA THR A 10 -11.47 -5.31 -5.87
C THR A 10 -12.67 -4.38 -6.03
N PHE A 11 -13.23 -3.92 -4.92
CA PHE A 11 -14.29 -2.91 -4.91
C PHE A 11 -13.83 -1.67 -4.14
N HIS A 12 -14.38 -0.52 -4.47
CA HIS A 12 -14.12 0.71 -3.73
C HIS A 12 -14.93 0.74 -2.42
N LEU A 13 -14.27 1.10 -1.32
CA LEU A 13 -14.92 1.28 -0.01
C LEU A 13 -16.08 2.26 -0.12
N GLU A 14 -15.87 3.33 -0.89
CA GLU A 14 -16.85 4.41 -1.11
C GLU A 14 -18.06 3.99 -1.94
N ALA A 15 -18.07 2.78 -2.49
CA ALA A 15 -19.17 2.27 -3.32
C ALA A 15 -20.20 1.46 -2.52
N THR A 16 -20.03 1.30 -1.22
CA THR A 16 -20.93 0.49 -0.37
C THR A 16 -21.03 1.01 1.04
N ASP A 17 -22.19 0.85 1.65
CA ASP A 17 -22.45 1.11 3.06
C ASP A 17 -22.15 -0.12 3.93
N ASP A 18 -22.00 -1.31 3.33
CA ASP A 18 -21.71 -2.57 4.02
C ASP A 18 -20.55 -3.34 3.34
N PRO A 19 -19.31 -2.95 3.61
CA PRO A 19 -18.14 -3.59 3.01
C PRO A 19 -17.96 -5.05 3.46
N LEU A 20 -18.39 -5.41 4.67
CA LEU A 20 -18.29 -6.79 5.16
C LEU A 20 -19.18 -7.74 4.36
N GLU A 21 -20.40 -7.32 4.05
CA GLU A 21 -21.30 -8.13 3.22
C GLU A 21 -20.75 -8.29 1.81
N VAL A 22 -20.16 -7.25 1.20
CA VAL A 22 -19.52 -7.34 -0.12
C VAL A 22 -18.35 -8.32 -0.08
N ILE A 23 -17.48 -8.25 0.94
CA ILE A 23 -16.37 -9.19 1.12
C ILE A 23 -16.90 -10.63 1.22
N ARG A 24 -17.94 -10.84 2.03
CA ARG A 24 -18.55 -12.16 2.22
C ARG A 24 -19.06 -12.73 0.89
N GLN A 25 -19.73 -11.95 0.07
CA GLN A 25 -20.24 -12.36 -1.25
C GLN A 25 -19.11 -12.71 -2.21
N ILE A 26 -18.04 -11.92 -2.24
CA ILE A 26 -16.86 -12.17 -3.08
C ILE A 26 -16.21 -13.49 -2.68
N LYS A 27 -15.98 -13.70 -1.37
CA LYS A 27 -15.37 -14.94 -0.86
C LYS A 27 -16.26 -16.16 -1.06
N ALA A 28 -17.57 -16.02 -0.91
CA ALA A 28 -18.53 -17.09 -1.22
C ALA A 28 -18.51 -17.52 -2.70
N SER A 29 -18.09 -16.61 -3.60
CA SER A 29 -17.89 -16.90 -5.02
C SER A 29 -16.52 -17.53 -5.33
N GLY A 30 -15.71 -17.85 -4.31
CA GLY A 30 -14.39 -18.46 -4.47
C GLY A 30 -13.28 -17.50 -4.92
N MET A 31 -13.49 -16.18 -4.80
CA MET A 31 -12.50 -15.16 -5.13
C MET A 31 -11.87 -14.54 -3.88
N ARG A 32 -10.66 -14.01 -4.01
CA ARG A 32 -10.06 -13.10 -3.03
C ARG A 32 -10.81 -11.77 -3.06
N ALA A 33 -11.06 -11.20 -1.88
CA ALA A 33 -11.75 -9.93 -1.72
C ALA A 33 -10.76 -8.81 -1.41
N SER A 34 -10.75 -7.76 -2.21
CA SER A 34 -9.87 -6.61 -2.03
C SER A 34 -10.68 -5.32 -1.97
N ILE A 35 -10.20 -4.35 -1.18
CA ILE A 35 -10.86 -3.07 -0.97
C ILE A 35 -9.96 -1.97 -1.50
N ALA A 36 -10.50 -1.09 -2.34
CA ALA A 36 -9.82 0.11 -2.80
C ALA A 36 -10.30 1.34 -2.04
N ILE A 37 -9.38 2.27 -1.76
CA ILE A 37 -9.70 3.61 -1.24
C ILE A 37 -9.13 4.70 -2.14
N ASN A 38 -9.90 5.77 -2.31
CA ASN A 38 -9.52 6.92 -3.11
C ASN A 38 -8.39 7.75 -2.45
N PRO A 39 -7.71 8.64 -3.21
CA PRO A 39 -6.69 9.53 -2.64
C PRO A 39 -7.19 10.37 -1.47
N GLY A 40 -8.45 10.79 -1.50
CA GLY A 40 -9.07 11.60 -0.45
C GLY A 40 -9.58 10.82 0.76
N THR A 41 -9.70 9.50 0.68
CA THR A 41 -10.23 8.65 1.76
C THR A 41 -9.12 8.28 2.73
N PRO A 42 -9.22 8.62 4.03
CA PRO A 42 -8.22 8.24 5.02
C PRO A 42 -8.21 6.74 5.30
N ALA A 43 -7.05 6.19 5.70
CA ALA A 43 -6.92 4.77 6.04
C ALA A 43 -7.77 4.37 7.25
N THR A 44 -8.10 5.32 8.11
CA THR A 44 -8.97 5.12 9.29
C THR A 44 -10.41 4.76 8.95
N GLU A 45 -10.88 5.04 7.73
CA GLU A 45 -12.20 4.59 7.26
C GLU A 45 -12.28 3.07 7.10
N ILE A 46 -11.14 2.39 6.99
CA ILE A 46 -11.09 0.92 7.00
C ILE A 46 -10.98 0.47 8.45
N SER A 47 -12.08 -0.06 9.00
CA SER A 47 -12.06 -0.65 10.34
C SER A 47 -11.18 -1.90 10.39
N ASP A 48 -10.70 -2.26 11.58
CA ASP A 48 -9.89 -3.47 11.76
C ASP A 48 -10.65 -4.73 11.35
N GLU A 49 -11.96 -4.79 11.62
CA GLU A 49 -12.82 -5.90 11.21
C GLU A 49 -12.86 -6.05 9.68
N VAL A 50 -13.04 -4.95 8.97
CA VAL A 50 -13.05 -4.93 7.49
C VAL A 50 -11.69 -5.32 6.92
N ALA A 51 -10.60 -4.80 7.48
CA ALA A 51 -9.25 -5.14 7.05
C ALA A 51 -8.91 -6.62 7.26
N HIS A 52 -9.28 -7.19 8.41
CA HIS A 52 -9.06 -8.61 8.69
C HIS A 52 -9.95 -9.54 7.83
N ALA A 53 -11.10 -9.05 7.39
CA ALA A 53 -11.95 -9.79 6.47
C ALA A 53 -11.45 -9.75 5.02
N ALA A 54 -10.74 -8.70 4.63
CA ALA A 54 -10.17 -8.55 3.28
C ALA A 54 -8.88 -9.36 3.08
N ASP A 55 -8.54 -9.64 1.84
CA ASP A 55 -7.29 -10.30 1.46
C ASP A 55 -6.23 -9.28 0.97
N MET A 56 -6.65 -8.05 0.64
CA MET A 56 -5.77 -6.98 0.16
C MET A 56 -6.46 -5.62 0.30
N ILE A 57 -5.68 -4.57 0.52
CA ILE A 57 -6.14 -3.17 0.46
C ILE A 57 -5.37 -2.46 -0.65
N LEU A 58 -6.11 -1.85 -1.59
CA LEU A 58 -5.58 -1.01 -2.66
C LEU A 58 -5.69 0.46 -2.28
N VAL A 59 -4.58 1.16 -2.26
CA VAL A 59 -4.53 2.62 -2.13
C VAL A 59 -4.38 3.23 -3.53
N MET A 60 -5.39 3.97 -3.97
CA MET A 60 -5.30 4.73 -5.20
C MET A 60 -4.34 5.90 -5.03
N THR A 61 -3.35 6.00 -5.92
CA THR A 61 -2.36 7.09 -5.97
C THR A 61 -2.60 8.05 -7.15
N VAL A 62 -3.75 7.93 -7.74
CA VAL A 62 -4.40 8.87 -8.69
C VAL A 62 -5.90 8.82 -8.46
N TRP A 63 -6.62 9.85 -8.90
CA TRP A 63 -8.08 9.78 -8.89
C TRP A 63 -8.58 8.78 -9.94
N PRO A 64 -9.49 7.86 -9.59
CA PRO A 64 -10.06 6.92 -10.54
C PRO A 64 -10.71 7.59 -11.74
N GLY A 65 -10.57 6.99 -12.94
CA GLY A 65 -11.26 7.43 -14.15
C GLY A 65 -10.40 7.69 -15.37
N ALA A 66 -9.10 7.98 -15.23
CA ALA A 66 -8.22 8.17 -16.38
C ALA A 66 -6.81 7.59 -16.13
N GLY A 67 -6.25 6.96 -17.13
CA GLY A 67 -4.85 6.51 -17.10
C GLY A 67 -3.86 7.66 -17.33
N GLY A 68 -2.60 7.45 -16.93
CA GLY A 68 -1.49 8.38 -17.21
C GLY A 68 -1.48 9.65 -16.35
N GLN A 69 -2.22 9.67 -15.25
CA GLN A 69 -2.22 10.77 -14.28
C GLN A 69 -0.90 10.80 -13.50
N LYS A 70 -0.61 11.96 -12.92
CA LYS A 70 0.55 12.17 -12.05
C LYS A 70 0.33 11.44 -10.71
N PHE A 71 1.37 10.73 -10.26
CA PHE A 71 1.43 10.08 -8.95
C PHE A 71 1.20 11.10 -7.82
N ILE A 72 0.33 10.75 -6.87
CA ILE A 72 0.00 11.54 -5.68
C ILE A 72 0.80 10.98 -4.50
N ALA A 73 1.95 11.60 -4.20
CA ALA A 73 2.85 11.16 -3.14
C ALA A 73 2.23 11.29 -1.73
N GLU A 74 1.26 12.18 -1.57
CA GLU A 74 0.51 12.42 -0.34
C GLU A 74 -0.33 11.20 0.10
N CYS A 75 -0.46 10.19 -0.76
CA CYS A 75 -1.07 8.91 -0.38
C CYS A 75 -0.11 7.97 0.40
N MET A 76 1.19 8.22 0.40
CA MET A 76 2.17 7.32 1.03
C MET A 76 2.03 7.19 2.55
N PRO A 77 1.71 8.24 3.32
CA PRO A 77 1.41 8.10 4.75
C PRO A 77 0.32 7.07 5.04
N LYS A 78 -0.72 7.03 4.23
CA LYS A 78 -1.83 6.07 4.34
C LYS A 78 -1.40 4.62 4.05
N VAL A 79 -0.48 4.42 3.09
CA VAL A 79 0.15 3.12 2.84
C VAL A 79 0.95 2.65 4.06
N ALA A 80 1.75 3.55 4.65
CA ALA A 80 2.55 3.26 5.83
C ALA A 80 1.67 2.95 7.06
N GLU A 81 0.58 3.69 7.25
CA GLU A 81 -0.41 3.41 8.30
C GLU A 81 -1.02 2.02 8.15
N LEU A 82 -1.49 1.66 6.96
CA LEU A 82 -2.06 0.35 6.68
C LEU A 82 -1.04 -0.77 6.92
N ARG A 83 0.20 -0.60 6.47
CA ARG A 83 1.27 -1.58 6.72
C ARG A 83 1.57 -1.74 8.21
N ALA A 84 1.55 -0.67 8.98
CA ALA A 84 1.78 -0.73 10.41
C ALA A 84 0.63 -1.41 11.16
N ARG A 85 -0.62 -1.08 10.83
CA ARG A 85 -1.82 -1.68 11.43
C ARG A 85 -1.99 -3.15 11.03
N PHE A 86 -1.66 -3.51 9.80
CA PHE A 86 -1.89 -4.82 9.20
C PHE A 86 -0.62 -5.36 8.55
N PRO A 87 0.36 -5.82 9.35
CA PRO A 87 1.71 -6.13 8.85
C PRO A 87 1.77 -7.26 7.82
N ASP A 88 0.82 -8.16 7.85
CA ASP A 88 0.79 -9.36 7.00
C ASP A 88 -0.21 -9.26 5.84
N LEU A 89 -0.97 -8.15 5.78
CA LEU A 89 -1.95 -7.91 4.72
C LEU A 89 -1.25 -7.44 3.44
N ASP A 90 -1.75 -7.87 2.28
CA ASP A 90 -1.32 -7.29 1.01
C ASP A 90 -1.77 -5.83 0.91
N VAL A 91 -0.83 -4.91 0.65
CA VAL A 91 -1.10 -3.49 0.41
C VAL A 91 -0.67 -3.16 -1.01
N GLU A 92 -1.66 -2.84 -1.84
CA GLU A 92 -1.50 -2.53 -3.24
C GLU A 92 -1.52 -1.01 -3.46
N VAL A 93 -0.78 -0.54 -4.45
CA VAL A 93 -0.84 0.84 -4.95
C VAL A 93 -1.09 0.85 -6.44
N ASP A 94 -2.00 1.71 -6.90
CA ASP A 94 -2.32 1.92 -8.31
C ASP A 94 -2.41 3.41 -8.64
N GLY A 95 -1.65 3.81 -9.66
CA GLY A 95 -1.69 5.14 -10.23
C GLY A 95 -0.34 5.85 -10.29
N GLY A 96 0.20 6.04 -11.48
CA GLY A 96 1.45 6.77 -11.71
C GLY A 96 2.70 6.09 -11.16
N VAL A 97 2.62 4.79 -10.83
CA VAL A 97 3.79 4.02 -10.37
C VAL A 97 4.74 3.77 -11.53
N ALA A 98 6.01 4.09 -11.32
CA ALA A 98 7.08 4.05 -12.31
C ALA A 98 8.44 3.91 -11.61
N PRO A 99 9.55 3.66 -12.32
CA PRO A 99 10.87 3.57 -11.69
C PRO A 99 11.26 4.75 -10.79
N LYS A 100 10.78 5.95 -11.10
CA LYS A 100 11.03 7.16 -10.30
C LYS A 100 10.17 7.32 -9.03
N THR A 101 9.07 6.56 -8.92
CA THR A 101 8.12 6.65 -7.79
C THR A 101 8.08 5.38 -6.95
N ILE A 102 8.69 4.28 -7.43
CA ILE A 102 8.62 2.98 -6.77
C ILE A 102 9.20 2.99 -5.36
N HIS A 103 10.27 3.74 -5.11
CA HIS A 103 10.88 3.81 -3.78
C HIS A 103 9.91 4.36 -2.74
N ALA A 104 9.16 5.43 -3.09
CA ALA A 104 8.15 5.97 -2.18
C ALA A 104 7.07 4.93 -1.83
N CYS A 105 6.60 4.15 -2.83
CA CYS A 105 5.62 3.10 -2.62
C CYS A 105 6.17 1.96 -1.75
N ALA A 106 7.35 1.47 -2.11
CA ALA A 106 7.99 0.32 -1.46
C ALA A 106 8.40 0.63 -0.02
N ASP A 107 9.01 1.80 0.22
CA ASP A 107 9.43 2.25 1.56
C ASP A 107 8.24 2.54 2.47
N ALA A 108 7.10 2.97 1.92
CA ALA A 108 5.84 3.08 2.66
C ALA A 108 5.23 1.71 3.01
N GLY A 109 5.70 0.62 2.42
CA GLY A 109 5.27 -0.74 2.74
C GLY A 109 4.32 -1.40 1.74
N ALA A 110 4.10 -0.81 0.56
CA ALA A 110 3.40 -1.49 -0.51
C ALA A 110 4.17 -2.73 -0.97
N ASN A 111 3.46 -3.85 -1.17
CA ASN A 111 4.03 -5.10 -1.66
C ASN A 111 3.35 -5.61 -2.94
N VAL A 112 2.27 -4.95 -3.37
CA VAL A 112 1.61 -5.19 -4.66
C VAL A 112 1.59 -3.89 -5.45
N ILE A 113 2.05 -3.95 -6.71
CA ILE A 113 2.25 -2.76 -7.56
C ILE A 113 1.48 -2.90 -8.86
N VAL A 114 0.62 -1.91 -9.15
CA VAL A 114 0.01 -1.76 -10.46
C VAL A 114 0.75 -0.67 -11.24
N ALA A 115 1.34 -1.06 -12.37
CA ALA A 115 2.06 -0.16 -13.26
C ALA A 115 1.64 -0.41 -14.70
N GLY A 116 0.96 0.54 -15.31
CA GLY A 116 0.51 0.46 -16.69
C GLY A 116 1.46 1.19 -17.65
N THR A 117 1.31 2.50 -17.76
CA THR A 117 2.03 3.33 -18.73
C THR A 117 3.54 3.20 -18.65
N ALA A 118 4.10 3.09 -17.44
CA ALA A 118 5.54 2.95 -17.24
C ALA A 118 6.10 1.64 -17.80
N VAL A 119 5.30 0.58 -17.81
CA VAL A 119 5.67 -0.73 -18.37
C VAL A 119 5.44 -0.76 -19.88
N PHE A 120 4.22 -0.44 -20.32
CA PHE A 120 3.82 -0.64 -21.71
C PHE A 120 4.43 0.35 -22.71
N ARG A 121 4.95 1.51 -22.25
CA ARG A 121 5.65 2.48 -23.10
C ARG A 121 7.17 2.35 -23.08
N ASP A 122 7.71 1.53 -22.21
CA ASP A 122 9.16 1.30 -22.19
C ASP A 122 9.57 0.28 -23.26
N PRO A 123 10.68 0.49 -23.95
CA PRO A 123 11.20 -0.47 -24.94
C PRO A 123 11.64 -1.79 -24.31
N ARG A 124 11.83 -1.84 -22.98
CA ARG A 124 12.19 -3.05 -22.23
C ARG A 124 11.24 -3.22 -21.04
N PRO A 125 9.97 -3.61 -21.27
CA PRO A 125 8.97 -3.74 -20.23
C PRO A 125 9.34 -4.78 -19.15
N ASP A 126 10.03 -5.84 -19.55
CA ASP A 126 10.59 -6.87 -18.67
C ASP A 126 11.57 -6.29 -17.64
N ALA A 127 12.48 -5.43 -18.08
CA ALA A 127 13.44 -4.76 -17.21
C ALA A 127 12.75 -3.81 -16.21
N VAL A 128 11.72 -3.10 -16.65
CA VAL A 128 10.92 -2.24 -15.78
C VAL A 128 10.21 -3.08 -14.73
N ILE A 129 9.53 -4.16 -15.11
CA ILE A 129 8.84 -5.07 -14.18
C ILE A 129 9.82 -5.64 -13.16
N GLN A 130 10.97 -6.13 -13.62
CA GLN A 130 11.99 -6.67 -12.73
C GLN A 130 12.49 -5.62 -11.74
N TYR A 131 12.80 -4.42 -12.20
CA TYR A 131 13.25 -3.31 -11.35
C TYR A 131 12.20 -2.98 -10.27
N LEU A 132 10.94 -2.79 -10.65
CA LEU A 132 9.87 -2.48 -9.70
C LEU A 132 9.72 -3.59 -8.64
N ARG A 133 9.80 -4.86 -9.06
CA ARG A 133 9.75 -6.02 -8.15
C ARG A 133 10.91 -6.02 -7.17
N GLU A 134 12.13 -5.87 -7.65
CA GLU A 134 13.33 -5.86 -6.81
C GLU A 134 13.28 -4.76 -5.73
N GLN A 135 12.77 -3.56 -6.08
CA GLN A 135 12.63 -2.48 -5.11
C GLN A 135 11.63 -2.84 -4.01
N CYS A 136 10.50 -3.44 -4.36
CA CYS A 136 9.51 -3.89 -3.38
C CYS A 136 10.06 -5.02 -2.50
N GLU A 137 10.71 -6.03 -3.06
CA GLU A 137 11.28 -7.16 -2.32
C GLU A 137 12.33 -6.70 -1.31
N GLN A 138 13.22 -5.79 -1.71
CA GLN A 138 14.23 -5.20 -0.84
C GLN A 138 13.60 -4.40 0.31
N ALA A 139 12.59 -3.58 0.02
CA ALA A 139 11.88 -2.80 1.04
C ALA A 139 11.15 -3.73 2.02
N GLN A 140 10.45 -4.75 1.52
CA GLN A 140 9.76 -5.72 2.37
C GLN A 140 10.72 -6.51 3.27
N ALA A 141 11.93 -6.82 2.79
CA ALA A 141 12.96 -7.45 3.62
C ALA A 141 13.39 -6.53 4.76
N ARG A 142 13.71 -5.26 4.46
CA ARG A 142 14.07 -4.26 5.49
C ARG A 142 12.96 -4.07 6.53
N ILE A 143 11.70 -3.94 6.10
CA ILE A 143 10.54 -3.78 6.99
C ILE A 143 10.40 -4.98 7.94
N ARG A 144 10.55 -6.21 7.43
CA ARG A 144 10.48 -7.42 8.25
C ARG A 144 11.62 -7.50 9.26
N GLU A 145 12.84 -7.21 8.86
CA GLU A 145 14.01 -7.20 9.75
C GLU A 145 13.86 -6.16 10.86
N GLU A 146 13.44 -4.95 10.51
CA GLU A 146 13.20 -3.87 11.47
C GLU A 146 12.11 -4.25 12.48
N ARG A 147 10.99 -4.80 11.99
CA ARG A 147 9.92 -5.29 12.86
C ARG A 147 10.41 -6.37 13.83
N GLN A 148 11.22 -7.33 13.36
CA GLN A 148 11.78 -8.37 14.21
C GLN A 148 12.68 -7.80 15.31
N ARG A 149 13.52 -6.83 14.98
CA ARG A 149 14.40 -6.16 15.95
C ARG A 149 13.60 -5.41 17.01
N ILE A 150 12.54 -4.68 16.62
CA ILE A 150 11.64 -4.00 17.57
C ILE A 150 10.97 -5.01 18.51
N MET A 151 10.49 -6.14 18.00
CA MET A 151 9.86 -7.19 18.81
C MET A 151 10.86 -7.86 19.79
N GLN A 152 12.17 -7.82 19.50
CA GLN A 152 13.22 -8.29 20.37
C GLN A 152 13.69 -7.22 21.38
N GLY A 153 13.04 -6.04 21.38
CA GLY A 153 13.35 -4.94 22.32
C GLY A 153 14.58 -4.12 21.91
N GLU A 154 15.04 -4.24 20.66
CA GLU A 154 16.15 -3.43 20.16
C GLU A 154 15.65 -2.03 19.77
N SER A 155 16.41 -1.00 20.18
CA SER A 155 16.23 0.36 19.67
C SER A 155 16.74 0.44 18.23
N VAL A 156 15.87 0.79 17.29
CA VAL A 156 16.23 0.94 15.89
C VAL A 156 16.42 2.43 15.57
N PRO A 157 17.66 2.94 15.49
CA PRO A 157 17.91 4.37 15.21
C PRO A 157 17.58 4.69 13.76
N GLY A 158 16.80 5.75 13.55
CA GLY A 158 16.61 6.32 12.22
C GLY A 158 15.69 5.54 11.28
N ALA A 159 14.82 4.71 11.83
CA ALA A 159 13.84 3.97 11.06
C ALA A 159 13.06 4.89 10.13
N GLY A 160 13.22 4.70 8.82
CA GLY A 160 12.41 5.38 7.79
C GLY A 160 10.92 5.06 7.91
N ILE A 161 10.56 4.14 8.80
CA ILE A 161 9.20 3.77 9.20
C ILE A 161 8.96 4.28 10.63
N ALA A 162 9.09 5.59 10.82
CA ALA A 162 8.73 6.27 12.09
C ALA A 162 7.31 5.88 12.56
N HIS A 163 6.45 5.52 11.63
CA HIS A 163 5.07 5.10 11.86
C HIS A 163 4.94 3.69 12.46
N THR A 164 5.77 2.73 12.07
CA THR A 164 5.72 1.37 12.65
C THR A 164 6.09 1.40 14.12
N THR A 165 7.11 2.17 14.49
CA THR A 165 7.53 2.34 15.89
C THR A 165 6.46 3.06 16.71
N ALA A 166 5.84 4.12 16.16
CA ALA A 166 4.76 4.86 16.83
C ALA A 166 3.52 3.99 17.05
N TYR A 167 3.14 3.16 16.08
CA TYR A 167 2.01 2.24 16.24
C TYR A 167 2.26 1.17 17.31
N LEU A 168 3.44 0.55 17.30
CA LEU A 168 3.81 -0.47 18.27
C LEU A 168 4.00 0.09 19.70
N SER A 169 4.30 1.40 19.82
CA SER A 169 4.38 2.11 21.09
C SER A 169 3.05 2.71 21.57
N GLY A 170 1.99 2.66 20.74
CA GLY A 170 0.69 3.26 21.03
C GLY A 170 0.65 4.79 20.83
N ASP A 171 1.68 5.38 20.24
CA ASP A 171 1.75 6.82 19.95
C ASP A 171 1.10 7.14 18.60
N THR A 172 -0.20 7.45 18.64
CA THR A 172 -1.00 7.77 17.45
C THR A 172 -0.83 9.22 16.97
N GLU A 173 -0.19 10.12 17.72
CA GLU A 173 0.00 11.52 17.31
C GLU A 173 1.09 11.66 16.21
N ALA A 174 1.99 10.70 16.08
CA ALA A 174 3.03 10.70 15.06
C ALA A 174 2.49 10.66 13.61
N TRP A 175 1.24 10.25 13.42
CA TRP A 175 0.57 10.13 12.11
C TRP A 175 0.22 11.48 11.46
N HIS A 176 0.13 12.54 12.25
CA HIS A 176 -0.35 13.85 11.78
C HIS A 176 0.76 14.83 11.40
N HIS A 177 2.05 14.43 11.42
CA HIS A 177 3.15 15.33 11.07
C HIS A 177 3.62 15.15 9.62
N PRO A 178 3.31 16.10 8.70
CA PRO A 178 3.67 16.03 7.28
C PRO A 178 5.18 16.05 6.99
N ARG A 179 6.02 16.34 7.99
CA ARG A 179 7.46 16.59 7.80
C ARG A 179 8.36 15.36 7.86
N ALA A 180 7.86 14.19 8.22
CA ALA A 180 8.68 12.99 8.34
C ALA A 180 9.09 12.39 6.98
N PHE A 181 8.30 12.63 5.93
CA PHE A 181 8.53 12.06 4.59
C PHE A 181 9.43 12.91 3.67
N LEU A 182 9.78 14.14 4.05
CA LEU A 182 10.48 15.09 3.15
C LEU A 182 12.01 15.13 3.34
N ARG A 183 12.62 14.25 4.14
CA ARG A 183 14.07 14.33 4.44
C ARG A 183 15.00 13.66 3.44
N HIS A 184 14.51 13.03 2.37
CA HIS A 184 15.37 12.36 1.37
C HIS A 184 15.62 13.13 0.06
N GLU A 185 15.16 14.36 -0.09
CA GLU A 185 15.35 15.12 -1.34
C GLU A 185 16.41 16.22 -1.32
N MET A 186 17.26 16.33 -0.31
CA MET A 186 18.35 17.33 -0.33
C MET A 186 19.65 16.80 0.26
N ALA A 187 20.41 16.08 -0.55
CA ALA A 187 21.87 16.06 -0.43
C ALA A 187 22.49 16.30 -1.82
N PRO A 188 23.54 17.14 -1.92
CA PRO A 188 24.09 17.67 -3.16
C PRO A 188 24.75 16.63 -4.03
#